data_840278e434fd8a48b71dd3082ceff327
#
_entry.id   840278e434fd8a48b71dd3082ceff327
#
_cell.length_a   1.000
_cell.length_b   1.000
_cell.length_c   1.000
_cell.angle_alpha   90.00
_cell.angle_beta   90.00
_cell.angle_gamma   90.00
#
_symmetry.space_group_name_H-M   'P 1'
#
loop_
_entity.id
_entity.type
_entity.pdbx_description
1 polymer ?
#
loop_
_entity_poly.entity_id
_entity_poly.type
_entity_poly.pdbx_seq_one_letter_code
_entity_poly.pdbx_strand_id
1 'polypeptide(L)'
;SVQLYGIDPQTIGEAVSILCDEYGVNHVDLNFGCPVPKITRKGGGSALPWKATLLGEILAAAVKSAEPFDVPVTIKTRKGIDDEHLTYLDAGRIAEGTGCAAIALHGRTAAQHYSGQADWSAIAELKSAVNIPVLGNGDIWEASDALAMVQQTGCDGVVVGRGCLGR
;
A
#
# COMPACT_ATOMS: atom_id res chain seq x y z
N SER A 1 1.95 11.07 -10.55
CA SER A 1 1.50 10.17 -9.47
C SER A 1 0.88 10.98 -8.34
N VAL A 2 -0.27 10.56 -7.85
CA VAL A 2 -0.99 11.18 -6.72
C VAL A 2 -1.33 10.11 -5.71
N GLN A 3 -1.18 10.43 -4.41
CA GLN A 3 -1.61 9.54 -3.33
C GLN A 3 -2.88 10.06 -2.67
N LEU A 4 -3.87 9.19 -2.52
CA LEU A 4 -5.11 9.44 -1.80
C LEU A 4 -5.20 8.60 -0.52
N TYR A 5 -6.03 9.04 0.42
CA TYR A 5 -6.51 8.22 1.52
C TYR A 5 -7.98 8.54 1.80
N GLY A 6 -8.75 7.55 2.21
CA GLY A 6 -10.17 7.69 2.51
C GLY A 6 -10.74 6.39 3.04
N ILE A 7 -12.00 6.45 3.47
CA ILE A 7 -12.74 5.32 4.05
C ILE A 7 -14.10 5.11 3.39
N ASP A 8 -14.43 5.91 2.39
CA ASP A 8 -15.69 5.86 1.70
C ASP A 8 -15.46 5.52 0.21
N PRO A 9 -16.02 4.41 -0.31
CA PRO A 9 -15.78 3.95 -1.66
C PRO A 9 -16.25 4.94 -2.73
N GLN A 10 -17.42 5.58 -2.52
CA GLN A 10 -17.95 6.52 -3.48
C GLN A 10 -17.06 7.76 -3.61
N THR A 11 -16.69 8.35 -2.47
CA THR A 11 -15.80 9.53 -2.43
C THR A 11 -14.43 9.25 -3.05
N ILE A 12 -13.88 8.05 -2.83
CA ILE A 12 -12.60 7.65 -3.45
C ILE A 12 -12.77 7.50 -4.96
N GLY A 13 -13.82 6.84 -5.42
CA GLY A 13 -14.10 6.69 -6.85
C GLY A 13 -14.27 8.04 -7.56
N GLU A 14 -15.04 8.96 -6.98
CA GLU A 14 -15.22 10.33 -7.51
C GLU A 14 -13.89 11.10 -7.56
N ALA A 15 -13.09 11.04 -6.49
CA ALA A 15 -11.78 11.70 -6.45
C ALA A 15 -10.81 11.15 -7.52
N VAL A 16 -10.79 9.83 -7.72
CA VAL A 16 -9.97 9.19 -8.77
C VAL A 16 -10.44 9.66 -10.15
N SER A 17 -11.75 9.67 -10.42
CA SER A 17 -12.29 10.15 -11.69
C SER A 17 -11.87 11.60 -11.99
N ILE A 18 -12.03 12.50 -11.02
CA ILE A 18 -11.61 13.91 -11.14
C ILE A 18 -10.10 14.01 -11.43
N LEU A 19 -9.28 13.27 -10.70
CA LEU A 19 -7.83 13.29 -10.89
C LEU A 19 -7.41 12.82 -12.29
N CYS A 20 -8.07 11.79 -12.79
CA CYS A 20 -7.78 11.25 -14.13
C CYS A 20 -8.26 12.19 -15.24
N ASP A 21 -9.51 12.67 -15.14
CA ASP A 21 -10.17 13.46 -16.19
C ASP A 21 -9.65 14.92 -16.22
N GLU A 22 -9.69 15.61 -15.08
CA GLU A 22 -9.38 17.04 -15.04
C GLU A 22 -7.88 17.33 -14.90
N TYR A 23 -7.15 16.47 -14.19
CA TYR A 23 -5.72 16.69 -13.88
C TYR A 23 -4.76 15.82 -14.66
N GLY A 24 -5.24 14.87 -15.45
CA GLY A 24 -4.42 14.01 -16.31
C GLY A 24 -3.34 13.23 -15.56
N VAL A 25 -3.66 12.73 -14.36
CA VAL A 25 -2.69 11.93 -13.60
C VAL A 25 -2.44 10.60 -14.29
N ASN A 26 -1.22 10.08 -14.21
CA ASN A 26 -0.83 8.80 -14.84
C ASN A 26 -0.67 7.66 -13.82
N HIS A 27 -0.99 7.89 -12.56
CA HIS A 27 -0.96 6.86 -11.52
C HIS A 27 -1.64 7.39 -10.25
N VAL A 28 -2.45 6.55 -9.62
CA VAL A 28 -3.08 6.81 -8.32
C VAL A 28 -2.61 5.75 -7.33
N ASP A 29 -2.12 6.19 -6.17
CA ASP A 29 -1.77 5.31 -5.04
C ASP A 29 -2.72 5.54 -3.86
N LEU A 30 -3.17 4.45 -3.24
CA LEU A 30 -4.05 4.52 -2.07
C LEU A 30 -3.28 4.17 -0.79
N ASN A 31 -3.31 5.08 0.18
CA ASN A 31 -2.56 4.95 1.43
C ASN A 31 -3.38 4.22 2.51
N PHE A 32 -3.00 2.98 2.78
CA PHE A 32 -3.52 2.15 3.87
C PHE A 32 -2.43 1.77 4.89
N GLY A 33 -1.36 2.57 4.96
CA GLY A 33 -0.25 2.33 5.88
C GLY A 33 -0.03 3.43 6.93
N CYS A 34 -0.78 4.54 6.90
CA CYS A 34 -0.60 5.64 7.84
C CYS A 34 -1.06 5.24 9.25
N PRO A 35 -0.16 5.23 10.29
CA PRO A 35 -0.50 4.80 11.64
C PRO A 35 -0.98 5.96 12.54
N VAL A 36 -1.12 7.18 12.00
CA VAL A 36 -1.43 8.37 12.80
C VAL A 36 -2.82 8.26 13.44
N PRO A 37 -2.97 8.47 14.77
CA PRO A 37 -4.24 8.31 15.47
C PRO A 37 -5.40 9.13 14.90
N LYS A 38 -5.14 10.32 14.35
CA LYS A 38 -6.14 11.16 13.69
C LYS A 38 -6.83 10.44 12.51
N ILE A 39 -6.12 9.55 11.82
CA ILE A 39 -6.61 8.78 10.67
C ILE A 39 -7.16 7.43 11.13
N THR A 40 -6.41 6.70 11.96
CA THR A 40 -6.78 5.32 12.35
C THR A 40 -8.01 5.26 13.25
N ARG A 41 -8.23 6.26 14.12
CA ARG A 41 -9.46 6.37 14.94
C ARG A 41 -10.73 6.51 14.11
N LYS A 42 -10.63 7.00 12.90
CA LYS A 42 -11.73 7.09 11.92
C LYS A 42 -11.85 5.83 11.06
N GLY A 43 -11.01 4.82 11.30
CA GLY A 43 -10.97 3.57 10.55
C GLY A 43 -10.20 3.62 9.23
N GLY A 44 -9.42 4.68 8.99
CA GLY A 44 -8.58 4.85 7.80
C GLY A 44 -7.12 4.45 8.02
N GLY A 45 -6.29 4.66 7.00
CA GLY A 45 -4.87 4.34 7.04
C GLY A 45 -4.63 2.88 7.38
N SER A 46 -3.70 2.59 8.30
CA SER A 46 -3.32 1.23 8.68
C SER A 46 -4.40 0.41 9.41
N ALA A 47 -5.49 1.04 9.85
CA ALA A 47 -6.63 0.34 10.44
C ALA A 47 -7.60 -0.22 9.38
N LEU A 48 -7.59 0.32 8.17
CA LEU A 48 -8.58 -0.04 7.15
C LEU A 48 -8.41 -1.48 6.62
N PRO A 49 -7.21 -2.02 6.38
CA PRO A 49 -7.04 -3.40 5.90
C PRO A 49 -7.63 -4.48 6.82
N TRP A 50 -7.89 -4.16 8.09
CA TRP A 50 -8.62 -5.03 9.01
C TRP A 50 -10.10 -5.22 8.62
N LYS A 51 -10.64 -4.29 7.82
CA LYS A 51 -12.01 -4.34 7.29
C LYS A 51 -11.97 -4.81 5.84
N ALA A 52 -11.72 -6.09 5.62
CA ALA A 52 -11.47 -6.69 4.31
C ALA A 52 -12.53 -6.34 3.25
N THR A 53 -13.82 -6.42 3.61
CA THR A 53 -14.94 -6.06 2.71
C THR A 53 -14.85 -4.59 2.28
N LEU A 54 -14.68 -3.67 3.22
CA LEU A 54 -14.58 -2.24 2.93
C LEU A 54 -13.33 -1.91 2.11
N LEU A 55 -12.20 -2.56 2.40
CA LEU A 55 -11.00 -2.43 1.57
C LEU A 55 -11.31 -2.82 0.12
N GLY A 56 -11.93 -3.97 -0.11
CA GLY A 56 -12.32 -4.43 -1.45
C GLY A 56 -13.24 -3.46 -2.17
N GLU A 57 -14.25 -2.92 -1.47
CA GLU A 57 -15.19 -1.93 -2.04
C GLU A 57 -14.48 -0.64 -2.47
N ILE A 58 -13.56 -0.13 -1.65
CA ILE A 58 -12.76 1.07 -1.97
C ILE A 58 -11.85 0.82 -3.16
N LEU A 59 -11.13 -0.31 -3.19
CA LEU A 59 -10.23 -0.65 -4.29
C LEU A 59 -10.99 -0.85 -5.60
N ALA A 60 -12.11 -1.57 -5.57
CA ALA A 60 -12.96 -1.77 -6.74
C ALA A 60 -13.49 -0.43 -7.29
N ALA A 61 -13.92 0.48 -6.42
CA ALA A 61 -14.37 1.81 -6.83
C ALA A 61 -13.24 2.62 -7.49
N ALA A 62 -12.04 2.61 -6.89
CA ALA A 62 -10.89 3.33 -7.42
C ALA A 62 -10.45 2.77 -8.79
N VAL A 63 -10.29 1.45 -8.91
CA VAL A 63 -9.88 0.80 -10.17
C VAL A 63 -10.90 1.06 -11.26
N LYS A 64 -12.20 0.87 -10.98
CA LYS A 64 -13.30 1.14 -11.93
C LYS A 64 -13.29 2.59 -12.42
N SER A 65 -13.01 3.55 -11.54
CA SER A 65 -12.97 4.98 -11.91
C SER A 65 -11.72 5.36 -12.71
N ALA A 66 -10.62 4.65 -12.55
CA ALA A 66 -9.37 4.87 -13.28
C ALA A 66 -9.33 4.15 -14.65
N GLU A 67 -10.09 3.05 -14.81
CA GLU A 67 -10.10 2.20 -16.00
C GLU A 67 -10.37 2.95 -17.31
N PRO A 68 -11.35 3.88 -17.41
CA PRO A 68 -11.61 4.61 -18.67
C PRO A 68 -10.44 5.47 -19.16
N PHE A 69 -9.48 5.76 -18.28
CA PHE A 69 -8.32 6.61 -18.53
C PHE A 69 -7.02 5.83 -18.68
N ASP A 70 -7.07 4.49 -18.56
CA ASP A 70 -5.90 3.60 -18.55
C ASP A 70 -4.87 3.99 -17.46
N VAL A 71 -5.36 4.45 -16.29
CA VAL A 71 -4.54 4.90 -15.16
C VAL A 71 -4.41 3.77 -14.14
N PRO A 72 -3.18 3.28 -13.85
CA PRO A 72 -2.97 2.23 -12.86
C PRO A 72 -3.26 2.73 -11.45
N VAL A 73 -3.91 1.87 -10.66
CA VAL A 73 -4.15 2.08 -9.22
C VAL A 73 -3.24 1.13 -8.44
N THR A 74 -2.52 1.65 -7.45
CA THR A 74 -1.71 0.87 -6.51
C THR A 74 -2.14 1.13 -5.08
N ILE A 75 -1.69 0.28 -4.17
CA ILE A 75 -1.90 0.47 -2.75
C ILE A 75 -0.60 0.39 -1.96
N LYS A 76 -0.54 1.12 -0.85
CA LYS A 76 0.55 0.97 0.12
C LYS A 76 -0.01 0.66 1.50
N THR A 77 0.50 -0.44 2.10
CA THR A 77 0.04 -0.97 3.39
C THR A 77 1.19 -1.11 4.41
N ARG A 78 0.84 -1.49 5.64
CA ARG A 78 1.72 -2.05 6.66
C ARG A 78 1.44 -3.52 6.87
N LYS A 79 2.33 -4.22 7.61
CA LYS A 79 2.21 -5.65 7.95
C LYS A 79 0.89 -5.96 8.69
N GLY A 80 0.40 -5.03 9.48
CA GLY A 80 -0.83 -5.13 10.25
C GLY A 80 -0.99 -3.99 11.24
N ILE A 81 -1.91 -4.13 12.17
CA ILE A 81 -2.12 -3.22 13.30
C ILE A 81 -1.04 -3.45 14.34
N ASP A 82 -0.89 -4.70 14.78
CA ASP A 82 0.11 -5.23 15.70
C ASP A 82 0.47 -6.66 15.29
N ASP A 83 1.25 -7.38 16.09
CA ASP A 83 1.72 -8.73 15.76
C ASP A 83 0.63 -9.81 15.88
N GLU A 84 -0.48 -9.52 16.58
CA GLU A 84 -1.65 -10.41 16.68
C GLU A 84 -2.66 -10.16 15.55
N HIS A 85 -2.61 -8.97 14.91
CA HIS A 85 -3.56 -8.52 13.89
C HIS A 85 -2.85 -8.16 12.59
N LEU A 86 -2.32 -9.18 11.93
CA LEU A 86 -1.66 -9.05 10.64
C LEU A 86 -2.69 -9.01 9.51
N THR A 87 -2.49 -8.14 8.52
CA THR A 87 -3.46 -7.89 7.45
C THR A 87 -2.87 -7.92 6.04
N TYR A 88 -1.54 -7.98 5.92
CA TYR A 88 -0.84 -7.78 4.64
C TYR A 88 -1.16 -8.84 3.57
N LEU A 89 -1.33 -10.10 3.95
CA LEU A 89 -1.66 -11.16 2.99
C LEU A 89 -3.07 -10.99 2.41
N ASP A 90 -4.04 -10.70 3.27
CA ASP A 90 -5.41 -10.48 2.83
C ASP A 90 -5.52 -9.20 2.00
N ALA A 91 -4.84 -8.12 2.42
CA ALA A 91 -4.77 -6.89 1.65
C ALA A 91 -4.16 -7.10 0.26
N GLY A 92 -3.12 -7.95 0.15
CA GLY A 92 -2.52 -8.31 -1.13
C GLY A 92 -3.48 -9.07 -2.05
N ARG A 93 -4.16 -10.10 -1.52
CA ARG A 93 -5.14 -10.87 -2.28
C ARG A 93 -6.34 -10.03 -2.73
N ILE A 94 -6.81 -9.13 -1.86
CA ILE A 94 -7.90 -8.20 -2.19
C ILE A 94 -7.44 -7.23 -3.28
N ALA A 95 -6.24 -6.68 -3.18
CA ALA A 95 -5.67 -5.78 -4.20
C ALA A 95 -5.58 -6.47 -5.57
N GLU A 96 -5.04 -7.69 -5.61
CA GLU A 96 -4.98 -8.48 -6.84
C GLU A 96 -6.37 -8.77 -7.39
N GLY A 97 -7.30 -9.25 -6.55
CA GLY A 97 -8.66 -9.60 -6.94
C GLY A 97 -9.51 -8.43 -7.41
N THR A 98 -9.18 -7.20 -7.02
CA THR A 98 -9.85 -5.97 -7.45
C THR A 98 -9.20 -5.30 -8.66
N GLY A 99 -8.06 -5.82 -9.14
CA GLY A 99 -7.37 -5.29 -10.32
C GLY A 99 -6.38 -4.16 -10.03
N CYS A 100 -5.89 -4.04 -8.79
CA CYS A 100 -4.77 -3.13 -8.50
C CYS A 100 -3.51 -3.55 -9.25
N ALA A 101 -2.78 -2.57 -9.78
CA ALA A 101 -1.58 -2.80 -10.58
C ALA A 101 -0.35 -3.22 -9.76
N ALA A 102 -0.29 -2.88 -8.48
CA ALA A 102 0.79 -3.27 -7.57
C ALA A 102 0.41 -3.02 -6.11
N ILE A 103 1.17 -3.63 -5.19
CA ILE A 103 1.09 -3.37 -3.75
C ILE A 103 2.47 -3.06 -3.17
N ALA A 104 2.56 -2.03 -2.33
CA ALA A 104 3.75 -1.75 -1.54
C ALA A 104 3.53 -2.14 -0.07
N LEU A 105 4.46 -2.91 0.51
CA LEU A 105 4.39 -3.36 1.91
C LEU A 105 5.51 -2.75 2.75
N HIS A 106 5.15 -2.00 3.80
CA HIS A 106 6.08 -1.67 4.86
C HIS A 106 6.12 -2.82 5.88
N GLY A 107 7.27 -3.44 6.06
CA GLY A 107 7.48 -4.61 6.92
C GLY A 107 7.35 -4.35 8.44
N ARG A 108 6.68 -3.27 8.86
CA ARG A 108 6.34 -2.97 10.26
C ARG A 108 4.83 -2.92 10.45
N THR A 109 4.39 -3.25 11.65
CA THR A 109 3.00 -3.02 12.07
C THR A 109 2.74 -1.54 12.36
N ALA A 110 1.47 -1.16 12.51
CA ALA A 110 1.10 0.19 12.93
C ALA A 110 1.63 0.51 14.33
N ALA A 111 1.54 -0.44 15.26
CA ALA A 111 2.00 -0.31 16.64
C ALA A 111 3.51 -0.05 16.75
N GLN A 112 4.30 -0.65 15.88
CA GLN A 112 5.74 -0.42 15.82
C GLN A 112 6.11 1.01 15.41
N HIS A 113 5.25 1.71 14.69
CA HIS A 113 5.60 2.98 14.05
C HIS A 113 6.91 2.89 13.25
N TYR A 114 8.04 3.25 13.89
CA TYR A 114 9.40 3.18 13.34
C TYR A 114 10.38 2.45 14.27
N SER A 115 9.89 1.86 15.36
CA SER A 115 10.73 1.10 16.30
C SER A 115 11.09 -0.28 15.75
N GLY A 116 12.15 -0.86 16.30
CA GLY A 116 12.65 -2.17 15.87
C GLY A 116 13.11 -2.18 14.41
N GLN A 117 13.11 -3.35 13.81
CA GLN A 117 13.47 -3.57 12.40
C GLN A 117 12.22 -3.87 11.57
N ALA A 118 12.24 -3.52 10.29
CA ALA A 118 11.23 -3.95 9.33
C ALA A 118 11.42 -5.44 9.05
N ASP A 119 10.33 -6.17 9.14
CA ASP A 119 10.30 -7.60 8.85
C ASP A 119 10.24 -7.82 7.33
N TRP A 120 11.38 -8.09 6.74
CA TRP A 120 11.48 -8.35 5.30
C TRP A 120 10.92 -9.72 4.93
N SER A 121 10.79 -10.67 5.88
CA SER A 121 10.17 -11.97 5.60
C SER A 121 8.69 -11.82 5.22
N ALA A 122 7.97 -10.87 5.84
CA ALA A 122 6.60 -10.56 5.46
C ALA A 122 6.47 -10.04 4.01
N ILE A 123 7.50 -9.33 3.50
CA ILE A 123 7.54 -8.90 2.10
C ILE A 123 7.71 -10.11 1.17
N ALA A 124 8.60 -11.04 1.53
CA ALA A 124 8.80 -12.29 0.77
C ALA A 124 7.53 -13.16 0.77
N GLU A 125 6.85 -13.27 1.91
CA GLU A 125 5.59 -14.00 2.03
C GLU A 125 4.50 -13.38 1.16
N LEU A 126 4.35 -12.05 1.18
CA LEU A 126 3.40 -11.36 0.31
C LEU A 126 3.72 -11.59 -1.16
N LYS A 127 5.00 -11.49 -1.56
CA LYS A 127 5.43 -11.76 -2.93
C LYS A 127 5.09 -13.17 -3.39
N SER A 128 5.18 -14.13 -2.49
CA SER A 128 4.80 -15.53 -2.79
C SER A 128 3.29 -15.76 -2.85
N ALA A 129 2.49 -14.87 -2.27
CA ALA A 129 1.04 -15.01 -2.12
C ALA A 129 0.22 -14.33 -3.22
N VAL A 130 0.84 -13.44 -4.03
CA VAL A 130 0.18 -12.68 -5.09
C VAL A 130 1.01 -12.66 -6.38
N ASN A 131 0.35 -12.48 -7.53
CA ASN A 131 1.02 -12.39 -8.84
C ASN A 131 1.27 -10.94 -9.27
N ILE A 132 0.57 -9.96 -8.68
CA ILE A 132 0.83 -8.55 -8.96
C ILE A 132 2.21 -8.14 -8.39
N PRO A 133 2.86 -7.12 -8.96
CA PRO A 133 4.10 -6.58 -8.45
C PRO A 133 4.01 -6.19 -6.97
N VAL A 134 5.04 -6.59 -6.19
CA VAL A 134 5.20 -6.25 -4.78
C VAL A 134 6.40 -5.32 -4.61
N LEU A 135 6.20 -4.17 -3.98
CA LEU A 135 7.26 -3.22 -3.66
C LEU A 135 7.58 -3.28 -2.16
N GLY A 136 8.83 -3.60 -1.84
CA GLY A 136 9.30 -3.69 -0.46
C GLY A 136 9.61 -2.31 0.13
N ASN A 137 9.27 -2.10 1.41
CA ASN A 137 9.54 -0.86 2.13
C ASN A 137 9.95 -1.13 3.59
N GLY A 138 10.86 -0.33 4.10
CA GLY A 138 11.34 -0.33 5.49
C GLY A 138 12.84 -0.60 5.58
N ASP A 139 13.52 0.25 6.33
CA ASP A 139 14.97 0.17 6.63
C ASP A 139 15.87 0.15 5.39
N ILE A 140 15.54 0.97 4.41
CA ILE A 140 16.35 1.25 3.23
C ILE A 140 16.99 2.62 3.44
N TRP A 141 18.29 2.64 3.74
CA TRP A 141 19.08 3.83 4.02
C TRP A 141 20.14 4.08 2.94
N GLU A 142 20.71 3.01 2.39
CA GLU A 142 21.72 3.01 1.34
C GLU A 142 21.24 2.20 0.11
N ALA A 143 21.88 2.40 -1.02
CA ALA A 143 21.56 1.64 -2.23
C ALA A 143 21.75 0.11 -2.04
N SER A 144 22.72 -0.29 -1.21
CA SER A 144 22.95 -1.69 -0.84
C SER A 144 21.76 -2.32 -0.13
N ASP A 145 21.02 -1.56 0.70
CA ASP A 145 19.84 -2.07 1.40
C ASP A 145 18.70 -2.37 0.41
N ALA A 146 18.55 -1.51 -0.63
CA ALA A 146 17.57 -1.75 -1.68
C ALA A 146 17.87 -3.03 -2.46
N LEU A 147 19.12 -3.26 -2.82
CA LEU A 147 19.56 -4.48 -3.48
C LEU A 147 19.38 -5.71 -2.59
N ALA A 148 19.75 -5.59 -1.32
CA ALA A 148 19.58 -6.66 -0.33
C ALA A 148 18.10 -7.03 -0.14
N MET A 149 17.21 -6.05 -0.06
CA MET A 149 15.77 -6.30 0.04
C MET A 149 15.25 -7.09 -1.16
N VAL A 150 15.56 -6.68 -2.39
CA VAL A 150 15.14 -7.40 -3.60
C VAL A 150 15.70 -8.82 -3.62
N GLN A 151 16.99 -8.99 -3.29
CA GLN A 151 17.64 -10.32 -3.27
C GLN A 151 17.04 -11.26 -2.21
N GLN A 152 16.74 -10.74 -1.02
CA GLN A 152 16.23 -11.54 0.10
C GLN A 152 14.73 -11.85 -0.02
N THR A 153 13.95 -10.94 -0.58
CA THR A 153 12.49 -11.06 -0.59
C THR A 153 11.90 -11.45 -1.94
N GLY A 154 12.65 -11.28 -3.02
CA GLY A 154 12.15 -11.47 -4.38
C GLY A 154 11.16 -10.40 -4.82
N CYS A 155 10.99 -9.30 -4.08
CA CYS A 155 10.09 -8.22 -4.46
C CYS A 155 10.53 -7.55 -5.78
N ASP A 156 9.58 -6.97 -6.51
CA ASP A 156 9.80 -6.43 -7.85
C ASP A 156 10.43 -5.03 -7.84
N GLY A 157 10.46 -4.39 -6.69
CA GLY A 157 11.06 -3.08 -6.49
C GLY A 157 10.99 -2.62 -5.05
N VAL A 158 11.43 -1.40 -4.77
CA VAL A 158 11.47 -0.85 -3.42
C VAL A 158 10.86 0.54 -3.34
N VAL A 159 10.30 0.87 -2.17
CA VAL A 159 9.86 2.22 -1.81
C VAL A 159 10.80 2.75 -0.73
N VAL A 160 11.54 3.80 -1.03
CA VAL A 160 12.41 4.48 -0.08
C VAL A 160 11.65 5.61 0.62
N GLY A 161 11.65 5.60 1.94
CA GLY A 161 11.03 6.64 2.77
C GLY A 161 12.08 7.57 3.38
N ARG A 162 12.30 7.46 4.68
CA ARG A 162 13.23 8.31 5.44
C ARG A 162 14.67 8.29 4.91
N GLY A 163 15.09 7.20 4.26
CA GLY A 163 16.43 7.07 3.70
C GLY A 163 16.77 8.07 2.60
N CYS A 164 15.79 8.71 1.96
CA CYS A 164 16.03 9.76 0.94
C CYS A 164 15.94 11.19 1.48
N LEU A 165 15.66 11.39 2.79
CA LEU A 165 15.55 12.72 3.37
C LEU A 165 16.94 13.36 3.55
N GLY A 166 17.15 14.51 2.91
CA GLY A 166 18.40 15.27 3.01
C GLY A 166 19.60 14.67 2.24
N ARG A 167 19.32 13.82 1.27
CA ARG A 167 20.33 13.19 0.40
C ARG A 167 20.09 13.50 -1.05
#